data_2dba1f4469733edcad877912932161ad
#
_entry.id   2dba1f4469733edcad877912932161ad
#
_cell.length_a   1.000
_cell.length_b   1.000
_cell.length_c   1.000
_cell.angle_alpha   90.00
_cell.angle_beta   90.00
_cell.angle_gamma   90.00
#
_symmetry.space_group_name_H-M   'P 1'
#
loop_
_entity.id
_entity.type
_entity.pdbx_description
1 polymer ?
#
loop_
_entity_poly.entity_id
_entity_poly.type
_entity_poly.pdbx_seq_one_letter_code
_entity_poly.pdbx_strand_id
1 'polypeptide(L)'
;MMIMAGQYFSFKEIIRMKIISISAGEEVDMNFLEERIVREGAVKEGNVLKVDSFLNHQLDIELLDEMGREFKRCFSKKRINKILTIESSGIAIACMAAYHFDVPVVFAKKTQSVNIDGEVYMAEVNSFTHKTRNKVIVSQKFLSPKDRLLIVDDFLANGEALKGLIKIAE
;
A
#
# COMPACT_ATOMS: atom_id res chain seq x y z
N MET A 1 -0.68 4.41 -0.52
CA MET A 1 0.60 4.73 -1.19
C MET A 1 0.99 3.58 -2.10
N MET A 2 1.62 3.86 -3.22
CA MET A 2 1.85 2.88 -4.28
C MET A 2 3.22 3.09 -4.93
N ILE A 3 3.95 2.02 -5.21
CA ILE A 3 5.27 2.08 -5.84
C ILE A 3 5.41 1.02 -6.92
N MET A 4 5.99 1.43 -8.04
CA MET A 4 6.59 0.53 -9.02
C MET A 4 8.10 0.75 -9.07
N ALA A 5 8.85 -0.29 -9.45
CA ALA A 5 10.30 -0.27 -9.53
C ALA A 5 10.83 1.08 -10.06
N GLY A 6 11.40 1.89 -9.17
CA GLY A 6 12.03 3.17 -9.47
C GLY A 6 11.14 4.42 -9.50
N GLN A 7 9.83 4.34 -9.25
CA GLN A 7 8.95 5.51 -9.14
C GLN A 7 8.07 5.44 -7.90
N TYR A 8 8.15 6.46 -7.06
CA TYR A 8 7.43 6.60 -5.80
C TYR A 8 6.21 7.49 -5.99
N PHE A 9 5.04 7.00 -5.60
CA PHE A 9 3.81 7.80 -5.60
C PHE A 9 3.21 7.78 -4.19
N SER A 10 3.26 8.90 -3.49
CA SER A 10 2.54 9.06 -2.23
C SER A 10 1.04 9.27 -2.50
N PHE A 11 0.20 9.02 -1.50
CA PHE A 11 -1.22 9.35 -1.58
C PHE A 11 -1.45 10.83 -1.95
N LYS A 12 -0.58 11.73 -1.45
CA LYS A 12 -0.52 13.13 -1.84
C LYS A 12 -0.15 13.35 -3.32
N GLU A 13 0.62 12.44 -3.91
CA GLU A 13 1.01 12.49 -5.32
C GLU A 13 -0.02 11.83 -6.23
N ILE A 14 -0.79 10.86 -5.74
CA ILE A 14 -1.99 10.37 -6.42
C ILE A 14 -3.02 11.49 -6.49
N ILE A 15 -3.23 12.24 -5.40
CA ILE A 15 -4.04 13.47 -5.39
C ILE A 15 -3.40 14.56 -6.27
N ARG A 16 -2.08 14.68 -6.28
CA ARG A 16 -1.33 15.65 -7.10
C ARG A 16 -1.21 15.22 -8.57
N MET A 17 -1.25 13.93 -8.88
CA MET A 17 -1.37 13.43 -10.26
C MET A 17 -2.69 13.86 -10.89
N LYS A 18 -3.75 14.05 -10.11
CA LYS A 18 -4.97 14.71 -10.58
C LYS A 18 -4.68 16.12 -11.12
N ILE A 19 -3.81 16.88 -10.46
CA ILE A 19 -3.43 18.24 -10.86
C ILE A 19 -2.50 18.24 -12.10
N ILE A 20 -1.64 17.23 -12.21
CA ILE A 20 -0.68 17.10 -13.33
C ILE A 20 -1.33 16.42 -14.56
N SER A 21 -2.29 15.51 -14.33
CA SER A 21 -3.00 14.84 -15.42
C SER A 21 -4.02 15.74 -16.12
N ILE A 22 -4.49 16.81 -15.48
CA ILE A 22 -5.30 17.85 -16.14
C ILE A 22 -4.53 18.45 -17.33
N SER A 23 -3.20 18.51 -17.26
CA SER A 23 -2.37 18.97 -18.38
C SER A 23 -2.14 17.91 -19.47
N ALA A 24 -2.41 16.63 -19.20
CA ALA A 24 -2.24 15.50 -20.14
C ALA A 24 -3.56 14.90 -20.66
N GLY A 25 -4.71 15.44 -20.26
CA GLY A 25 -6.03 15.00 -20.75
C GLY A 25 -6.56 13.69 -20.18
N GLU A 26 -5.90 13.10 -19.18
CA GLU A 26 -6.37 11.92 -18.46
C GLU A 26 -6.72 12.30 -17.01
N GLU A 27 -8.01 12.32 -16.69
CA GLU A 27 -8.50 12.66 -15.35
C GLU A 27 -8.37 11.44 -14.42
N VAL A 28 -7.55 11.55 -13.36
CA VAL A 28 -7.48 10.56 -12.27
C VAL A 28 -8.56 10.93 -11.27
N ASP A 29 -9.66 10.20 -11.27
CA ASP A 29 -10.79 10.49 -10.39
C ASP A 29 -10.73 9.64 -9.12
N MET A 30 -10.09 10.19 -8.06
CA MET A 30 -10.10 9.62 -6.71
C MET A 30 -11.08 10.38 -5.78
N ASN A 31 -12.03 11.13 -6.35
CA ASN A 31 -12.99 11.93 -5.59
C ASN A 31 -13.75 11.10 -4.56
N PHE A 32 -14.09 9.85 -4.88
CA PHE A 32 -14.84 8.96 -4.00
C PHE A 32 -14.16 8.72 -2.64
N LEU A 33 -12.82 8.56 -2.62
CA LEU A 33 -12.07 8.36 -1.37
C LEU A 33 -11.90 9.67 -0.61
N GLU A 34 -11.63 10.78 -1.31
CA GLU A 34 -11.55 12.11 -0.70
C GLU A 34 -12.89 12.50 -0.09
N GLU A 35 -14.00 12.33 -0.80
CA GLU A 35 -15.36 12.58 -0.31
C GLU A 35 -15.67 11.70 0.91
N ARG A 36 -15.26 10.43 0.90
CA ARG A 36 -15.41 9.53 2.03
C ARG A 36 -14.64 10.00 3.24
N ILE A 37 -13.38 10.42 3.06
CA ILE A 37 -12.53 10.96 4.12
C ILE A 37 -13.13 12.24 4.69
N VAL A 38 -13.61 13.15 3.85
CA VAL A 38 -14.24 14.41 4.30
C VAL A 38 -15.53 14.14 5.08
N ARG A 39 -16.32 13.18 4.64
CA ARG A 39 -17.61 12.86 5.25
C ARG A 39 -17.48 12.11 6.58
N GLU A 40 -16.55 11.17 6.69
CA GLU A 40 -16.47 10.20 7.79
C GLU A 40 -15.11 10.15 8.50
N GLY A 41 -14.09 10.78 7.94
CA GLY A 41 -12.79 10.88 8.57
C GLY A 41 -12.82 11.87 9.74
N ALA A 42 -12.04 11.60 10.77
CA ALA A 42 -11.85 12.49 11.90
C ALA A 42 -10.37 12.84 12.08
N VAL A 43 -10.09 14.13 12.32
CA VAL A 43 -8.73 14.59 12.62
C VAL A 43 -8.58 14.71 14.13
N LYS A 44 -7.62 13.99 14.73
CA LYS A 44 -7.24 14.10 16.13
C LYS A 44 -6.07 15.06 16.34
N GLU A 45 -5.79 15.38 17.61
CA GLU A 45 -4.60 16.12 18.00
C GLU A 45 -3.33 15.54 17.37
N GLY A 46 -2.43 16.41 16.91
CA GLY A 46 -1.23 15.99 16.18
C GLY A 46 -1.45 15.72 14.70
N ASN A 47 -2.56 16.19 14.10
CA ASN A 47 -2.91 15.99 12.69
C ASN A 47 -3.02 14.50 12.28
N VAL A 48 -3.47 13.63 13.18
CA VAL A 48 -3.69 12.22 12.91
C VAL A 48 -5.07 12.03 12.28
N LEU A 49 -5.10 11.64 11.01
CA LEU A 49 -6.32 11.29 10.31
C LEU A 49 -6.80 9.88 10.74
N LYS A 50 -8.03 9.78 11.26
CA LYS A 50 -8.73 8.52 11.55
C LYS A 50 -9.71 8.19 10.43
N VAL A 51 -9.59 6.99 9.92
CA VAL A 51 -10.46 6.39 8.90
C VAL A 51 -10.85 4.96 9.29
N ASP A 52 -10.93 4.73 10.60
CA ASP A 52 -11.15 3.42 11.19
C ASP A 52 -12.56 2.85 10.91
N SER A 53 -13.51 3.72 10.60
CA SER A 53 -14.88 3.31 10.29
C SER A 53 -15.06 2.66 8.92
N PHE A 54 -14.10 2.81 7.99
CA PHE A 54 -14.25 2.29 6.62
C PHE A 54 -12.98 1.72 5.97
N LEU A 55 -11.79 1.92 6.55
CA LEU A 55 -10.55 1.52 5.88
C LEU A 55 -9.65 0.59 6.68
N ASN A 56 -9.39 0.84 7.97
CA ASN A 56 -8.34 0.14 8.70
C ASN A 56 -8.75 -0.50 10.04
N HIS A 57 -10.05 -0.47 10.37
CA HIS A 57 -10.62 -1.23 11.48
C HIS A 57 -11.94 -1.92 11.02
N GLN A 58 -12.94 -1.14 10.64
CA GLN A 58 -14.04 -1.62 9.82
C GLN A 58 -13.68 -1.41 8.36
N LEU A 59 -14.03 -2.37 7.50
CA LEU A 59 -13.71 -2.33 6.08
C LEU A 59 -15.00 -2.11 5.28
N ASP A 60 -15.02 -1.06 4.47
CA ASP A 60 -16.05 -0.86 3.46
C ASP A 60 -15.61 -1.53 2.16
N ILE A 61 -16.27 -2.63 1.83
CA ILE A 61 -15.88 -3.49 0.71
C ILE A 61 -16.10 -2.80 -0.63
N GLU A 62 -17.16 -2.00 -0.76
CA GLU A 62 -17.42 -1.26 -2.01
C GLU A 62 -16.33 -0.22 -2.25
N LEU A 63 -15.96 0.54 -1.21
CA LEU A 63 -14.85 1.49 -1.27
C LEU A 63 -13.53 0.82 -1.63
N LEU A 64 -13.23 -0.32 -1.03
CA LEU A 64 -12.01 -1.08 -1.33
C LEU A 64 -12.01 -1.61 -2.77
N ASP A 65 -13.16 -2.03 -3.28
CA ASP A 65 -13.32 -2.47 -4.67
C ASP A 65 -13.09 -1.31 -5.66
N GLU A 66 -13.64 -0.13 -5.37
CA GLU A 66 -13.37 1.08 -6.17
C GLU A 66 -11.88 1.44 -6.17
N MET A 67 -11.23 1.38 -5.01
CA MET A 67 -9.78 1.58 -4.90
C MET A 67 -9.00 0.57 -5.74
N GLY A 68 -9.39 -0.70 -5.70
CA GLY A 68 -8.77 -1.77 -6.49
C GLY A 68 -8.89 -1.52 -8.00
N ARG A 69 -10.06 -1.11 -8.46
CA ARG A 69 -10.29 -0.72 -9.86
C ARG A 69 -9.42 0.45 -10.28
N GLU A 70 -9.32 1.46 -9.42
CA GLU A 70 -8.52 2.65 -9.71
C GLU A 70 -7.03 2.31 -9.78
N PHE A 71 -6.51 1.47 -8.91
CA PHE A 71 -5.15 0.97 -9.02
C PHE A 71 -4.93 0.24 -10.35
N LYS A 72 -5.85 -0.63 -10.74
CA LYS A 72 -5.76 -1.32 -12.05
C LYS A 72 -5.75 -0.33 -13.21
N ARG A 73 -6.57 0.71 -13.17
CA ARG A 73 -6.63 1.75 -14.19
C ARG A 73 -5.30 2.51 -14.29
N CYS A 74 -4.77 2.98 -13.16
CA CYS A 74 -3.50 3.73 -13.08
C CYS A 74 -2.30 2.94 -13.59
N PHE A 75 -2.28 1.63 -13.35
CA PHE A 75 -1.15 0.76 -13.71
C PHE A 75 -1.46 -0.21 -14.86
N SER A 76 -2.51 0.06 -15.64
CA SER A 76 -2.95 -0.81 -16.75
C SER A 76 -1.85 -1.10 -17.78
N LYS A 77 -0.96 -0.12 -18.03
CA LYS A 77 0.19 -0.27 -18.97
C LYS A 77 1.38 -1.01 -18.37
N LYS A 78 1.30 -1.42 -17.10
CA LYS A 78 2.42 -2.05 -16.39
C LYS A 78 2.17 -3.55 -16.21
N ARG A 79 3.23 -4.34 -16.42
CA ARG A 79 3.16 -5.79 -16.26
C ARG A 79 3.40 -6.16 -14.79
N ILE A 80 2.40 -5.94 -13.93
CA ILE A 80 2.45 -6.35 -12.53
C ILE A 80 2.05 -7.81 -12.46
N ASN A 81 2.82 -8.62 -11.72
CA ASN A 81 2.53 -10.04 -11.52
C ASN A 81 2.38 -10.42 -10.04
N LYS A 82 2.58 -9.45 -9.12
CA LYS A 82 2.41 -9.67 -7.69
C LYS A 82 2.22 -8.35 -6.95
N ILE A 83 1.44 -8.36 -5.88
CA ILE A 83 1.28 -7.23 -4.99
C ILE A 83 2.00 -7.51 -3.67
N LEU A 84 2.77 -6.53 -3.19
CA LEU A 84 3.46 -6.56 -1.91
C LEU A 84 2.87 -5.52 -0.98
N THR A 85 2.57 -5.91 0.25
CA THR A 85 2.07 -5.02 1.29
C THR A 85 2.69 -5.37 2.64
N ILE A 86 2.22 -4.71 3.70
CA ILE A 86 2.65 -4.99 5.08
C ILE A 86 1.43 -5.19 5.99
N GLU A 87 1.51 -6.12 6.95
CA GLU A 87 0.47 -6.31 7.95
C GLU A 87 0.30 -5.04 8.79
N SER A 88 -0.93 -4.70 9.24
CA SER A 88 -2.16 -5.48 8.99
C SER A 88 -3.11 -4.74 8.04
N SER A 89 -3.27 -3.41 8.15
CA SER A 89 -4.29 -2.60 7.46
C SER A 89 -4.12 -2.56 5.94
N GLY A 90 -2.88 -2.60 5.44
CA GLY A 90 -2.61 -2.65 4.00
C GLY A 90 -3.10 -3.91 3.29
N ILE A 91 -3.34 -5.02 4.03
CA ILE A 91 -3.70 -6.32 3.44
C ILE A 91 -5.04 -6.23 2.70
N ALA A 92 -6.05 -5.61 3.30
CA ALA A 92 -7.39 -5.55 2.69
C ALA A 92 -7.36 -4.79 1.35
N ILE A 93 -6.69 -3.65 1.32
CA ILE A 93 -6.52 -2.84 0.10
C ILE A 93 -5.74 -3.62 -0.95
N ALA A 94 -4.64 -4.28 -0.55
CA ALA A 94 -3.83 -5.09 -1.43
C ALA A 94 -4.60 -6.27 -2.03
N CYS A 95 -5.48 -6.92 -1.25
CA CYS A 95 -6.33 -8.01 -1.74
C CYS A 95 -7.31 -7.54 -2.83
N MET A 96 -7.95 -6.39 -2.63
CA MET A 96 -8.86 -5.85 -3.65
C MET A 96 -8.11 -5.38 -4.90
N ALA A 97 -6.95 -4.75 -4.74
CA ALA A 97 -6.09 -4.44 -5.87
C ALA A 97 -5.70 -5.71 -6.63
N ALA A 98 -5.25 -6.75 -5.91
CA ALA A 98 -4.84 -8.03 -6.50
C ALA A 98 -5.97 -8.74 -7.25
N TYR A 99 -7.19 -8.66 -6.73
CA TYR A 99 -8.38 -9.17 -7.40
C TYR A 99 -8.55 -8.56 -8.80
N HIS A 100 -8.39 -7.24 -8.92
CA HIS A 100 -8.49 -6.55 -10.21
C HIS A 100 -7.28 -6.79 -11.12
N PHE A 101 -6.09 -7.02 -10.55
CA PHE A 101 -4.89 -7.34 -11.33
C PHE A 101 -4.81 -8.82 -11.74
N ASP A 102 -5.59 -9.69 -11.10
CA ASP A 102 -5.52 -11.15 -11.23
C ASP A 102 -4.12 -11.69 -10.88
N VAL A 103 -3.62 -11.29 -9.70
CA VAL A 103 -2.28 -11.64 -9.23
C VAL A 103 -2.29 -11.97 -7.73
N PRO A 104 -1.31 -12.73 -7.22
CA PRO A 104 -1.21 -13.01 -5.80
C PRO A 104 -0.76 -11.77 -4.99
N VAL A 105 -1.13 -11.79 -3.69
CA VAL A 105 -0.65 -10.86 -2.68
C VAL A 105 0.37 -11.54 -1.79
N VAL A 106 1.47 -10.87 -1.54
CA VAL A 106 2.43 -11.20 -0.49
C VAL A 106 2.42 -10.06 0.54
N PHE A 107 2.33 -10.39 1.81
CA PHE A 107 2.44 -9.38 2.86
C PHE A 107 3.63 -9.62 3.76
N ALA A 108 4.33 -8.55 4.06
CA ALA A 108 5.43 -8.55 5.01
C ALA A 108 4.88 -8.56 6.44
N LYS A 109 5.54 -9.30 7.32
CA LYS A 109 5.24 -9.38 8.75
C LYS A 109 6.15 -8.47 9.55
N LYS A 110 5.61 -7.85 10.61
CA LYS A 110 6.38 -6.97 11.53
C LYS A 110 7.14 -7.76 12.61
N THR A 111 6.84 -9.04 12.75
CA THR A 111 7.51 -9.93 13.70
C THR A 111 7.80 -11.27 13.08
N GLN A 112 8.89 -11.90 13.50
CA GLN A 112 9.18 -13.27 13.10
C GLN A 112 8.14 -14.19 13.77
N SER A 113 7.30 -14.82 12.97
CA SER A 113 6.34 -15.82 13.44
C SER A 113 6.96 -17.20 13.29
N VAL A 114 6.61 -18.10 14.22
CA VAL A 114 7.06 -19.51 14.22
C VAL A 114 6.71 -20.23 12.91
N ASN A 115 5.74 -19.69 12.15
CA ASN A 115 5.24 -20.26 10.91
C ASN A 115 6.02 -19.80 9.65
N ILE A 116 7.13 -19.07 9.79
CA ILE A 116 7.99 -18.72 8.66
C ILE A 116 9.17 -19.68 8.65
N ASP A 117 9.02 -20.75 7.88
CA ASP A 117 10.10 -21.69 7.63
C ASP A 117 10.98 -21.25 6.47
N GLY A 118 12.29 -21.43 6.60
CA GLY A 118 13.28 -21.19 5.57
C GLY A 118 13.84 -19.76 5.56
N GLU A 119 14.48 -19.41 4.44
CA GLU A 119 15.13 -18.11 4.28
C GLU A 119 14.12 -16.98 4.11
N VAL A 120 14.47 -15.82 4.64
CA VAL A 120 13.63 -14.62 4.60
C VAL A 120 14.38 -13.42 4.04
N TYR A 121 13.69 -12.57 3.31
CA TYR A 121 14.12 -11.21 3.10
C TYR A 121 13.74 -10.38 4.32
N MET A 122 14.64 -9.55 4.80
CA MET A 122 14.45 -8.75 6.01
C MET A 122 14.92 -7.32 5.80
N ALA A 123 14.11 -6.38 6.27
CA ALA A 123 14.49 -4.98 6.38
C ALA A 123 14.24 -4.48 7.81
N GLU A 124 15.14 -3.63 8.31
CA GLU A 124 14.92 -2.89 9.56
C GLU A 124 14.23 -1.57 9.22
N VAL A 125 13.17 -1.25 9.96
CA VAL A 125 12.40 -0.01 9.84
C VAL A 125 12.30 0.65 11.21
N ASN A 126 12.47 1.96 11.25
CA ASN A 126 12.35 2.71 12.50
C ASN A 126 10.87 3.02 12.77
N SER A 127 10.35 2.58 13.92
CA SER A 127 9.03 2.99 14.38
C SER A 127 9.10 4.40 14.96
N PHE A 128 8.37 5.34 14.34
CA PHE A 128 8.32 6.72 14.84
C PHE A 128 7.57 6.84 16.18
N THR A 129 6.54 6.02 16.36
CA THR A 129 5.67 6.06 17.56
C THR A 129 6.31 5.42 18.79
N HIS A 130 7.19 4.46 18.65
CA HIS A 130 7.74 3.70 19.78
C HIS A 130 9.26 3.78 19.92
N LYS A 131 9.97 4.55 19.09
CA LYS A 131 11.44 4.63 19.04
C LYS A 131 12.11 3.23 19.01
N THR A 132 11.39 2.23 18.52
CA THR A 132 11.86 0.84 18.40
C THR A 132 12.22 0.54 16.95
N ARG A 133 13.25 -0.26 16.75
CA ARG A 133 13.55 -0.85 15.45
C ARG A 133 12.65 -2.06 15.25
N ASN A 134 11.77 -2.00 14.30
CA ASN A 134 10.95 -3.14 13.90
C ASN A 134 11.60 -3.83 12.70
N LYS A 135 11.52 -5.15 12.69
CA LYS A 135 11.93 -5.95 11.53
C LYS A 135 10.70 -6.20 10.67
N VAL A 136 10.86 -6.00 9.38
CA VAL A 136 9.87 -6.36 8.37
C VAL A 136 10.44 -7.54 7.61
N ILE A 137 9.69 -8.63 7.53
CA ILE A 137 10.15 -9.90 6.98
C ILE A 137 9.17 -10.48 5.97
N VAL A 138 9.71 -11.08 4.90
CA VAL A 138 8.97 -11.84 3.89
C VAL A 138 9.72 -13.12 3.61
N SER A 139 9.02 -14.26 3.54
CA SER A 139 9.64 -15.53 3.13
C SER A 139 10.10 -15.46 1.67
N GLN A 140 11.32 -15.90 1.41
CA GLN A 140 11.90 -15.97 0.05
C GLN A 140 11.11 -16.88 -0.89
N LYS A 141 10.34 -17.82 -0.35
CA LYS A 141 9.47 -18.72 -1.14
C LYS A 141 8.43 -17.97 -1.97
N PHE A 142 8.05 -16.74 -1.55
CA PHE A 142 6.95 -15.99 -2.15
C PHE A 142 7.40 -14.79 -2.99
N LEU A 143 8.69 -14.46 -2.97
CA LEU A 143 9.26 -13.39 -3.79
C LEU A 143 10.41 -13.91 -4.64
N SER A 144 10.44 -13.49 -5.89
CA SER A 144 11.46 -13.87 -6.88
C SER A 144 12.04 -12.61 -7.53
N PRO A 145 13.34 -12.61 -7.89
CA PRO A 145 13.94 -11.53 -8.68
C PRO A 145 13.26 -11.26 -10.04
N LYS A 146 12.39 -12.15 -10.49
CA LYS A 146 11.60 -11.99 -11.72
C LYS A 146 10.26 -11.30 -11.48
N ASP A 147 9.89 -11.08 -10.21
CA ASP A 147 8.62 -10.47 -9.88
C ASP A 147 8.61 -8.97 -10.24
N ARG A 148 7.46 -8.52 -10.71
CA ARG A 148 7.15 -7.12 -10.96
C ARG A 148 6.11 -6.69 -9.94
N LEU A 149 6.61 -6.12 -8.87
CA LEU A 149 5.84 -5.83 -7.67
C LEU A 149 5.11 -4.49 -7.79
N LEU A 150 3.85 -4.49 -7.38
CA LEU A 150 3.15 -3.28 -6.97
C LEU A 150 3.11 -3.27 -5.44
N ILE A 151 3.68 -2.23 -4.81
CA ILE A 151 3.63 -2.06 -3.36
C ILE A 151 2.43 -1.21 -3.02
N VAL A 152 1.56 -1.72 -2.13
CA VAL A 152 0.33 -1.07 -1.67
C VAL A 152 0.34 -1.01 -0.15
N ASP A 153 -0.03 0.14 0.41
CA ASP A 153 -0.19 0.34 1.86
C ASP A 153 -1.30 1.37 2.13
N ASP A 154 -1.89 1.36 3.34
CA ASP A 154 -2.98 2.27 3.73
C ASP A 154 -2.48 3.72 3.96
N PHE A 155 -1.41 3.90 4.72
CA PHE A 155 -0.84 5.21 5.04
C PHE A 155 0.66 5.29 4.76
N LEU A 156 1.09 6.43 4.23
CA LEU A 156 2.52 6.70 4.08
C LEU A 156 3.19 7.00 5.43
N ALA A 157 2.47 7.66 6.34
CA ALA A 157 3.04 8.18 7.59
C ALA A 157 4.41 8.87 7.36
N ASN A 158 5.46 8.34 7.97
CA ASN A 158 6.84 8.78 7.76
C ASN A 158 7.59 8.02 6.65
N GLY A 159 6.92 7.10 5.96
CA GLY A 159 7.48 6.31 4.86
C GLY A 159 8.41 5.16 5.26
N GLU A 160 8.60 4.89 6.55
CA GLU A 160 9.52 3.85 7.00
C GLU A 160 9.07 2.44 6.59
N ALA A 161 7.77 2.13 6.72
CA ALA A 161 7.23 0.86 6.26
C ALA A 161 7.50 0.65 4.76
N LEU A 162 7.26 1.69 3.98
CA LEU A 162 7.53 1.68 2.56
C LEU A 162 9.00 1.44 2.23
N LYS A 163 9.93 2.18 2.87
CA LYS A 163 11.37 1.97 2.69
C LYS A 163 11.76 0.53 2.98
N GLY A 164 11.17 -0.08 4.01
CA GLY A 164 11.37 -1.48 4.34
C GLY A 164 10.90 -2.42 3.22
N LEU A 165 9.71 -2.17 2.66
CA LEU A 165 9.18 -2.97 1.56
C LEU A 165 9.99 -2.81 0.28
N ILE A 166 10.48 -1.59 -0.02
CA ILE A 166 11.36 -1.34 -1.16
C ILE A 166 12.67 -2.14 -1.01
N LYS A 167 13.30 -2.04 0.16
CA LYS A 167 14.55 -2.78 0.43
C LYS A 167 14.40 -4.29 0.31
N ILE A 168 13.21 -4.82 0.58
CA ILE A 168 12.89 -6.24 0.37
C ILE A 168 12.69 -6.56 -1.11
N ALA A 169 12.20 -5.59 -1.90
CA ALA A 169 11.91 -5.74 -3.31
C ALA A 169 13.13 -5.57 -4.23
N GLU A 170 14.19 -4.91 -3.75
CA GLU A 170 15.50 -4.75 -4.43
C GLU A 170 16.38 -5.99 -4.23
#